data_428fe20eea54ad02f7cace2c8c188394
#
_entry.id   428fe20eea54ad02f7cace2c8c188394
#
_cell.length_a   1.000
_cell.length_b   1.000
_cell.length_c   1.000
_cell.angle_alpha   90.00
_cell.angle_beta   90.00
_cell.angle_gamma   90.00
#
_symmetry.space_group_name_H-M   'P 1'
#
loop_
_entity.id
_entity.type
_entity.pdbx_description
1 polymer ?
#
loop_
_entity_poly.entity_id
_entity_poly.type
_entity_poly.pdbx_seq_one_letter_code
_entity_poly.pdbx_strand_id
1 'polypeptide(L)'
;MHLKVDNNSSMAITKLSSGEKQKAILDIANSLLRKNHGNHNEKYVIFGFDEPESSLHISACFDMFQSLYETTNYCSQVLFTTHWYGYIPSVIRGNTVILNKGNDGSHKFDFINIAKYREETRIIGKQTYNQLPFSIQLKSINDLVQAIIYGSMSDTPFNWLVCEGSSEKVYFNHYLSDLVENSRLRILPVGGYSEVKKLYNHLSIAFEDFKIDMKGKVFLVCDTDTNLDANTDYVKQDSKHPKLKYRRLINNHENEKSELVVINSTTTSNSTVLEDVLNAKTFLKVLEKFNESNDELSSLLHDHKRVELIEGKFYPSGLCLTLSIPEKRMLKEFFGKNKNHMKVEFAQEYIKEVENIEEIPWINEIRDFFQN
;
A
#
# COMPACT_ATOMS: atom_id res chain seq x y z
N MET A 1 -25.67 -15.67 -26.44
CA MET A 1 -24.72 -14.54 -26.32
C MET A 1 -23.33 -15.09 -26.67
N HIS A 2 -22.59 -14.41 -27.55
CA HIS A 2 -21.24 -14.78 -27.97
C HIS A 2 -20.28 -13.68 -27.52
N LEU A 3 -19.15 -14.06 -26.95
CA LEU A 3 -18.06 -13.16 -26.61
C LEU A 3 -16.99 -13.23 -27.69
N LYS A 4 -16.45 -12.08 -28.10
CA LYS A 4 -15.25 -12.04 -28.93
C LYS A 4 -14.06 -12.46 -28.05
N VAL A 5 -13.42 -13.55 -28.42
CA VAL A 5 -12.22 -14.06 -27.73
C VAL A 5 -10.97 -13.43 -28.36
N ASP A 6 -10.99 -13.27 -29.71
CA ASP A 6 -9.95 -12.60 -30.49
C ASP A 6 -10.60 -11.86 -31.68
N ASN A 7 -9.79 -11.09 -32.44
CA ASN A 7 -10.27 -10.34 -33.59
C ASN A 7 -11.04 -11.20 -34.62
N ASN A 8 -10.87 -12.52 -34.63
CA ASN A 8 -11.45 -13.46 -35.60
C ASN A 8 -12.30 -14.59 -35.01
N SER A 9 -12.42 -14.71 -33.66
CA SER A 9 -13.18 -15.81 -33.06
C SER A 9 -14.18 -15.32 -32.04
N SER A 10 -15.39 -15.87 -32.10
CA SER A 10 -16.43 -15.66 -31.08
C SER A 10 -16.81 -17.01 -30.45
N MET A 11 -16.88 -17.04 -29.11
CA MET A 11 -17.26 -18.25 -28.39
C MET A 11 -18.58 -18.01 -27.61
N ALA A 12 -19.46 -19.02 -27.63
CA ALA A 12 -20.68 -18.97 -26.85
C ALA A 12 -20.36 -19.01 -25.36
N ILE A 13 -21.01 -18.15 -24.54
CA ILE A 13 -20.80 -18.09 -23.09
C ILE A 13 -20.98 -19.46 -22.43
N THR A 14 -21.84 -20.30 -22.97
CA THR A 14 -22.09 -21.67 -22.46
C THR A 14 -20.86 -22.58 -22.53
N LYS A 15 -19.91 -22.30 -23.42
CA LYS A 15 -18.68 -23.09 -23.63
C LYS A 15 -17.52 -22.62 -22.76
N LEU A 16 -17.66 -21.51 -22.07
CA LEU A 16 -16.64 -20.98 -21.17
C LEU A 16 -16.55 -21.83 -19.89
N SER A 17 -15.37 -21.89 -19.29
CA SER A 17 -15.18 -22.40 -17.94
C SER A 17 -15.95 -21.55 -16.92
N SER A 18 -16.11 -22.06 -15.70
CA SER A 18 -16.82 -21.32 -14.64
C SER A 18 -16.20 -19.95 -14.37
N GLY A 19 -14.87 -19.88 -14.25
CA GLY A 19 -14.16 -18.62 -14.02
C GLY A 19 -14.26 -17.63 -15.17
N GLU A 20 -14.17 -18.11 -16.43
CA GLU A 20 -14.37 -17.25 -17.61
C GLU A 20 -15.79 -16.71 -17.69
N LYS A 21 -16.80 -17.50 -17.28
CA LYS A 21 -18.19 -17.02 -17.17
C LYS A 21 -18.34 -15.92 -16.14
N GLN A 22 -17.74 -16.07 -14.95
CA GLN A 22 -17.78 -15.03 -13.92
C GLN A 22 -17.12 -13.73 -14.41
N LYS A 23 -15.94 -13.81 -15.02
CA LYS A 23 -15.27 -12.67 -15.64
C LYS A 23 -16.13 -12.01 -16.70
N ALA A 24 -16.73 -12.81 -17.61
CA ALA A 24 -17.61 -12.30 -18.65
C ALA A 24 -18.84 -11.59 -18.11
N ILE A 25 -19.45 -12.09 -17.02
CA ILE A 25 -20.59 -11.44 -16.35
C ILE A 25 -20.14 -10.08 -15.80
N LEU A 26 -18.98 -10.02 -15.14
CA LEU A 26 -18.45 -8.78 -14.60
C LEU A 26 -18.13 -7.76 -15.71
N ASP A 27 -17.52 -8.19 -16.81
CA ASP A 27 -17.19 -7.33 -17.95
C ASP A 27 -18.46 -6.78 -18.63
N ILE A 28 -19.51 -7.58 -18.73
CA ILE A 28 -20.83 -7.14 -19.23
C ILE A 28 -21.44 -6.12 -18.27
N ALA A 29 -21.44 -6.41 -16.95
CA ALA A 29 -21.96 -5.49 -15.96
C ALA A 29 -21.24 -4.15 -15.99
N ASN A 30 -19.91 -4.18 -16.03
CA ASN A 30 -19.08 -2.97 -16.16
C ASN A 30 -19.37 -2.20 -17.43
N SER A 31 -19.55 -2.90 -18.56
CA SER A 31 -19.87 -2.26 -19.83
C SER A 31 -21.23 -1.56 -19.80
N LEU A 32 -22.23 -2.19 -19.17
CA LEU A 32 -23.56 -1.61 -18.99
C LEU A 32 -23.53 -0.39 -18.05
N LEU A 33 -22.78 -0.49 -16.95
CA LEU A 33 -22.61 0.63 -16.00
C LEU A 33 -21.90 1.82 -16.66
N ARG A 34 -20.81 1.56 -17.39
CA ARG A 34 -20.06 2.60 -18.13
C ARG A 34 -20.90 3.28 -19.20
N LYS A 35 -21.73 2.53 -19.93
CA LYS A 35 -22.62 3.07 -20.97
C LYS A 35 -23.68 4.01 -20.39
N ASN A 36 -24.09 3.77 -19.17
CA ASN A 36 -25.08 4.59 -18.48
C ASN A 36 -24.44 5.74 -17.69
N HIS A 37 -23.10 5.83 -17.71
CA HIS A 37 -22.37 6.89 -17.01
C HIS A 37 -22.71 8.25 -17.62
N GLY A 38 -23.23 9.17 -16.79
CA GLY A 38 -23.75 10.47 -17.22
C GLY A 38 -25.28 10.60 -17.12
N ASN A 39 -26.03 9.51 -16.95
CA ASN A 39 -27.45 9.56 -16.63
C ASN A 39 -27.66 9.62 -15.11
N HIS A 40 -28.53 10.48 -14.62
CA HIS A 40 -28.77 10.74 -13.19
C HIS A 40 -29.12 9.50 -12.32
N ASN A 41 -29.30 8.33 -12.93
CA ASN A 41 -29.71 7.08 -12.27
C ASN A 41 -28.55 6.21 -11.72
N GLU A 42 -27.29 6.54 -11.99
CA GLU A 42 -26.14 5.73 -11.56
C GLU A 42 -25.96 5.67 -10.05
N LYS A 43 -26.34 6.74 -9.36
CA LYS A 43 -26.22 6.85 -7.91
C LYS A 43 -27.09 5.86 -7.12
N TYR A 44 -27.88 5.04 -7.80
CA TYR A 44 -28.83 4.11 -7.14
C TYR A 44 -28.49 2.63 -7.37
N VAL A 45 -27.39 2.33 -8.08
CA VAL A 45 -26.99 0.94 -8.32
C VAL A 45 -26.11 0.46 -7.18
N ILE A 46 -26.51 -0.62 -6.53
CA ILE A 46 -25.69 -1.42 -5.62
C ILE A 46 -25.35 -2.72 -6.36
N PHE A 47 -24.07 -3.00 -6.50
CA PHE A 47 -23.59 -4.19 -7.19
C PHE A 47 -23.10 -5.21 -6.16
N GLY A 48 -23.76 -6.39 -6.11
CA GLY A 48 -23.43 -7.49 -5.21
C GLY A 48 -22.76 -8.64 -5.94
N PHE A 49 -21.69 -9.20 -5.41
CA PHE A 49 -20.98 -10.35 -5.97
C PHE A 49 -20.60 -11.33 -4.85
N ASP A 50 -20.99 -12.60 -5.01
CA ASP A 50 -20.72 -13.64 -4.02
C ASP A 50 -19.53 -14.48 -4.46
N GLU A 51 -18.49 -14.55 -3.61
CA GLU A 51 -17.27 -15.32 -3.80
C GLU A 51 -16.69 -15.25 -5.24
N PRO A 52 -16.24 -14.06 -5.71
CA PRO A 52 -15.74 -13.89 -7.08
C PRO A 52 -14.55 -14.79 -7.41
N GLU A 53 -13.84 -15.28 -6.41
CA GLU A 53 -12.68 -16.17 -6.56
C GLU A 53 -13.03 -17.66 -6.68
N SER A 54 -14.25 -18.07 -6.35
CA SER A 54 -14.62 -19.47 -6.11
C SER A 54 -14.33 -20.45 -7.26
N SER A 55 -14.23 -19.93 -8.49
CA SER A 55 -13.98 -20.73 -9.70
C SER A 55 -12.75 -20.26 -10.50
N LEU A 56 -11.92 -19.42 -9.89
CA LEU A 56 -10.77 -18.83 -10.55
C LEU A 56 -9.47 -19.52 -10.11
N HIS A 57 -8.53 -19.60 -11.04
CA HIS A 57 -7.14 -19.83 -10.65
C HIS A 57 -6.60 -18.61 -9.90
N ILE A 58 -5.75 -18.81 -8.90
CA ILE A 58 -5.26 -17.75 -8.02
C ILE A 58 -4.61 -16.59 -8.78
N SER A 59 -3.96 -16.87 -9.92
CA SER A 59 -3.38 -15.85 -10.80
C SER A 59 -4.41 -14.87 -11.38
N ALA A 60 -5.66 -15.30 -11.52
CA ALA A 60 -6.76 -14.49 -12.05
C ALA A 60 -7.54 -13.76 -10.93
N CYS A 61 -7.38 -14.16 -9.68
CA CYS A 61 -8.12 -13.57 -8.56
C CYS A 61 -7.82 -12.08 -8.43
N PHE A 62 -6.55 -11.68 -8.53
CA PHE A 62 -6.18 -10.28 -8.37
C PHE A 62 -6.82 -9.38 -9.42
N ASP A 63 -6.82 -9.81 -10.69
CA ASP A 63 -7.47 -9.07 -11.79
C ASP A 63 -8.99 -8.98 -11.59
N MET A 64 -9.62 -10.04 -11.10
CA MET A 64 -11.06 -10.05 -10.81
C MET A 64 -11.41 -9.04 -9.73
N PHE A 65 -10.69 -9.04 -8.60
CA PHE A 65 -10.93 -8.08 -7.52
C PHE A 65 -10.60 -6.65 -7.93
N GLN A 66 -9.57 -6.45 -8.76
CA GLN A 66 -9.26 -5.14 -9.34
C GLN A 66 -10.44 -4.62 -10.19
N SER A 67 -11.00 -5.47 -11.05
CA SER A 67 -12.19 -5.11 -11.85
C SER A 67 -13.41 -4.77 -10.99
N LEU A 68 -13.64 -5.52 -9.90
CA LEU A 68 -14.70 -5.22 -8.94
C LEU A 68 -14.47 -3.87 -8.24
N TYR A 69 -13.23 -3.57 -7.87
CA TYR A 69 -12.89 -2.29 -7.27
C TYR A 69 -13.11 -1.13 -8.26
N GLU A 70 -12.72 -1.29 -9.51
CA GLU A 70 -12.93 -0.29 -10.56
C GLU A 70 -14.42 -0.06 -10.85
N THR A 71 -15.28 -1.07 -10.65
CA THR A 71 -16.74 -0.95 -10.78
C THR A 71 -17.30 0.12 -9.81
N THR A 72 -16.64 0.38 -8.68
CA THR A 72 -17.05 1.44 -7.75
C THR A 72 -17.07 2.85 -8.37
N ASN A 73 -16.41 3.05 -9.50
CA ASN A 73 -16.42 4.32 -10.22
C ASN A 73 -17.74 4.55 -10.97
N TYR A 74 -18.55 3.51 -11.17
CA TYR A 74 -19.75 3.51 -12.02
C TYR A 74 -21.04 3.16 -11.28
N CYS A 75 -20.99 2.93 -9.96
CA CYS A 75 -22.15 2.61 -9.12
C CYS A 75 -22.00 3.20 -7.72
N SER A 76 -23.10 3.21 -6.94
CA SER A 76 -23.09 3.75 -5.57
C SER A 76 -22.27 2.91 -4.62
N GLN A 77 -22.30 1.60 -4.77
CA GLN A 77 -21.64 0.66 -3.87
C GLN A 77 -21.38 -0.66 -4.56
N VAL A 78 -20.22 -1.26 -4.28
CA VAL A 78 -19.91 -2.65 -4.59
C VAL A 78 -19.78 -3.40 -3.28
N LEU A 79 -20.49 -4.52 -3.18
CA LEU A 79 -20.46 -5.46 -2.06
C LEU A 79 -20.01 -6.82 -2.59
N PHE A 80 -19.09 -7.47 -1.92
CA PHE A 80 -18.73 -8.86 -2.25
C PHE A 80 -18.36 -9.64 -1.00
N THR A 81 -18.60 -10.93 -1.03
CA THR A 81 -18.08 -11.88 -0.05
C THR A 81 -16.79 -12.49 -0.59
N THR A 82 -15.87 -12.88 0.27
CA THR A 82 -14.62 -13.52 -0.16
C THR A 82 -13.99 -14.34 0.96
N HIS A 83 -13.32 -15.41 0.57
CA HIS A 83 -12.39 -16.16 1.39
C HIS A 83 -10.92 -15.89 1.03
N TRP A 84 -10.66 -15.04 0.04
CA TRP A 84 -9.32 -14.66 -0.40
C TRP A 84 -8.96 -13.24 0.02
N TYR A 85 -7.93 -13.11 0.84
CA TYR A 85 -7.55 -11.82 1.44
C TYR A 85 -6.40 -11.11 0.72
N GLY A 86 -5.83 -11.70 -0.34
CA GLY A 86 -4.65 -11.17 -1.02
C GLY A 86 -4.85 -9.81 -1.69
N TYR A 87 -6.09 -9.45 -2.01
CA TYR A 87 -6.41 -8.16 -2.62
C TYR A 87 -6.65 -7.03 -1.61
N ILE A 88 -7.20 -7.34 -0.43
CA ILE A 88 -7.65 -6.34 0.55
C ILE A 88 -6.59 -5.27 0.88
N PRO A 89 -5.30 -5.60 1.14
CA PRO A 89 -4.29 -4.59 1.43
C PRO A 89 -4.00 -3.63 0.28
N SER A 90 -4.33 -3.99 -0.96
CA SER A 90 -4.11 -3.13 -2.13
C SER A 90 -5.19 -2.06 -2.32
N VAL A 91 -6.35 -2.22 -1.70
CA VAL A 91 -7.48 -1.28 -1.81
C VAL A 91 -7.19 0.02 -1.07
N ILE A 92 -7.54 1.16 -1.67
CA ILE A 92 -7.29 2.49 -1.09
C ILE A 92 -8.41 2.90 -0.13
N ARG A 93 -9.66 2.56 -0.45
CA ARG A 93 -10.86 2.96 0.32
C ARG A 93 -11.90 1.86 0.32
N GLY A 94 -12.65 1.77 1.41
CA GLY A 94 -13.72 0.81 1.58
C GLY A 94 -13.80 0.31 3.02
N ASN A 95 -14.72 -0.59 3.28
CA ASN A 95 -14.86 -1.24 4.57
C ASN A 95 -14.91 -2.75 4.36
N THR A 96 -14.36 -3.51 5.29
CA THR A 96 -14.53 -4.95 5.35
C THR A 96 -15.17 -5.35 6.67
N VAL A 97 -15.94 -6.42 6.64
CA VAL A 97 -16.57 -7.00 7.83
C VAL A 97 -16.08 -8.42 7.96
N ILE A 98 -15.44 -8.72 9.09
CA ILE A 98 -15.05 -10.09 9.43
C ILE A 98 -16.19 -10.70 10.24
N LEU A 99 -16.74 -11.79 9.71
CA LEU A 99 -17.82 -12.52 10.35
C LEU A 99 -17.27 -13.76 11.05
N ASN A 100 -17.37 -13.80 12.37
CA ASN A 100 -16.96 -14.92 13.20
C ASN A 100 -18.18 -15.57 13.86
N LYS A 101 -18.23 -16.92 13.85
CA LYS A 101 -19.26 -17.68 14.57
C LYS A 101 -18.70 -18.13 15.91
N GLY A 102 -19.33 -17.75 17.00
CA GLY A 102 -19.02 -18.19 18.35
C GLY A 102 -19.41 -19.64 18.57
N ASN A 103 -18.79 -20.30 19.57
CA ASN A 103 -19.12 -21.67 19.95
C ASN A 103 -20.57 -21.83 20.47
N ASP A 104 -21.17 -20.75 20.92
CA ASP A 104 -22.56 -20.65 21.38
C ASP A 104 -23.56 -20.39 20.23
N GLY A 105 -23.09 -20.36 19.00
CA GLY A 105 -23.89 -20.04 17.82
C GLY A 105 -24.10 -18.53 17.58
N SER A 106 -23.57 -17.66 18.44
CA SER A 106 -23.60 -16.22 18.22
C SER A 106 -22.75 -15.81 17.02
N HIS A 107 -23.04 -14.67 16.43
CA HIS A 107 -22.27 -14.08 15.35
C HIS A 107 -21.62 -12.78 15.83
N LYS A 108 -20.32 -12.68 15.66
CA LYS A 108 -19.53 -11.48 15.94
C LYS A 108 -19.13 -10.84 14.62
N PHE A 109 -19.31 -9.53 14.53
CA PHE A 109 -18.98 -8.72 13.37
C PHE A 109 -17.87 -7.75 13.77
N ASP A 110 -16.72 -7.86 13.13
CA ASP A 110 -15.61 -6.92 13.29
C ASP A 110 -15.53 -6.04 12.05
N PHE A 111 -15.85 -4.73 12.18
CA PHE A 111 -15.79 -3.75 11.10
C PHE A 111 -14.41 -3.15 11.02
N ILE A 112 -13.83 -3.14 9.82
CA ILE A 112 -12.49 -2.63 9.56
C ILE A 112 -12.54 -1.67 8.37
N ASN A 113 -12.06 -0.44 8.57
CA ASN A 113 -11.82 0.48 7.46
C ASN A 113 -10.58 0.04 6.68
N ILE A 114 -10.71 -0.20 5.38
CA ILE A 114 -9.61 -0.75 4.56
C ILE A 114 -8.45 0.24 4.45
N ALA A 115 -8.72 1.55 4.40
CA ALA A 115 -7.66 2.56 4.35
C ALA A 115 -6.75 2.53 5.61
N LYS A 116 -7.26 1.98 6.71
CA LYS A 116 -6.57 1.82 8.00
C LYS A 116 -6.48 0.34 8.41
N TYR A 117 -6.59 -0.57 7.45
CA TYR A 117 -6.72 -2.01 7.67
C TYR A 117 -5.66 -2.59 8.63
N ARG A 118 -4.40 -2.17 8.45
CA ARG A 118 -3.29 -2.70 9.25
C ARG A 118 -3.31 -2.19 10.69
N GLU A 119 -3.61 -0.92 10.86
CA GLU A 119 -3.73 -0.30 12.18
C GLU A 119 -4.90 -0.91 12.95
N GLU A 120 -6.05 -1.07 12.30
CA GLU A 120 -7.26 -1.62 12.92
C GLU A 120 -7.11 -3.12 13.25
N THR A 121 -6.55 -3.93 12.35
CA THR A 121 -6.29 -5.35 12.62
C THR A 121 -5.30 -5.55 13.77
N ARG A 122 -4.28 -4.69 13.88
CA ARG A 122 -3.34 -4.71 15.01
C ARG A 122 -4.02 -4.37 16.35
N ILE A 123 -4.99 -3.46 16.33
CA ILE A 123 -5.77 -3.08 17.51
C ILE A 123 -6.67 -4.23 17.95
N ILE A 124 -7.42 -4.82 17.02
CA ILE A 124 -8.28 -5.97 17.28
C ILE A 124 -7.44 -7.13 17.86
N GLY A 125 -6.26 -7.40 17.28
CA GLY A 125 -5.33 -8.41 17.77
C GLY A 125 -4.89 -8.17 19.21
N LYS A 126 -4.58 -6.92 19.60
CA LYS A 126 -4.21 -6.59 20.97
C LYS A 126 -5.37 -6.72 21.95
N GLN A 127 -6.60 -6.36 21.55
CA GLN A 127 -7.79 -6.45 22.39
C GLN A 127 -8.25 -7.89 22.63
N THR A 128 -7.94 -8.79 21.70
CA THR A 128 -8.33 -10.20 21.77
C THR A 128 -7.21 -11.13 22.27
N TYR A 129 -6.22 -10.59 23.01
CA TYR A 129 -5.05 -11.36 23.48
C TYR A 129 -4.32 -12.11 22.35
N ASN A 130 -4.13 -11.44 21.21
CA ASN A 130 -3.60 -12.01 19.96
C ASN A 130 -4.48 -13.11 19.34
N GLN A 131 -5.74 -13.16 19.70
CA GLN A 131 -6.73 -14.08 19.12
C GLN A 131 -7.51 -13.46 17.94
N LEU A 132 -6.91 -12.59 17.13
CA LEU A 132 -7.30 -12.68 15.71
C LEU A 132 -7.04 -14.13 15.35
N PRO A 133 -8.04 -14.86 14.82
CA PRO A 133 -7.81 -16.25 14.49
C PRO A 133 -6.50 -16.32 13.75
N PHE A 134 -5.53 -17.06 14.29
CA PHE A 134 -4.20 -17.26 13.72
C PHE A 134 -4.29 -17.64 12.24
N SER A 135 -5.40 -18.32 11.89
CA SER A 135 -5.82 -18.61 10.53
C SER A 135 -5.98 -17.39 9.63
N ILE A 136 -6.46 -16.24 10.13
CA ILE A 136 -6.65 -15.03 9.30
C ILE A 136 -5.31 -14.34 9.02
N GLN A 137 -4.42 -14.27 10.02
CA GLN A 137 -3.09 -13.69 9.82
C GLN A 137 -2.24 -14.52 8.86
N LEU A 138 -2.17 -15.83 9.09
CA LEU A 138 -1.43 -16.73 8.20
C LEU A 138 -2.02 -16.75 6.79
N LYS A 139 -3.35 -16.80 6.67
CA LYS A 139 -4.01 -16.83 5.38
C LYS A 139 -3.72 -15.54 4.61
N SER A 140 -3.79 -14.38 5.27
CA SER A 140 -3.54 -13.11 4.60
C SER A 140 -2.10 -12.98 4.07
N ILE A 141 -1.09 -13.48 4.77
CA ILE A 141 0.30 -13.46 4.30
C ILE A 141 0.49 -14.44 3.14
N ASN A 142 -0.03 -15.65 3.27
CA ASN A 142 0.07 -16.65 2.19
C ASN A 142 -0.66 -16.19 0.94
N ASP A 143 -1.87 -15.67 1.06
CA ASP A 143 -2.64 -15.13 -0.05
C ASP A 143 -1.89 -13.98 -0.73
N LEU A 144 -1.24 -13.12 0.05
CA LEU A 144 -0.46 -12.00 -0.46
C LEU A 144 0.81 -12.45 -1.20
N VAL A 145 1.56 -13.40 -0.62
CA VAL A 145 2.74 -14.00 -1.28
C VAL A 145 2.33 -14.61 -2.61
N GLN A 146 1.27 -15.40 -2.63
CA GLN A 146 0.75 -16.03 -3.84
C GLN A 146 0.29 -14.98 -4.86
N ALA A 147 -0.42 -13.93 -4.43
CA ALA A 147 -0.85 -12.84 -5.31
C ALA A 147 0.33 -12.15 -5.99
N ILE A 148 1.41 -11.87 -5.22
CA ILE A 148 2.62 -11.24 -5.76
C ILE A 148 3.31 -12.18 -6.75
N ILE A 149 3.53 -13.44 -6.39
CA ILE A 149 4.22 -14.42 -7.25
C ILE A 149 3.44 -14.60 -8.56
N TYR A 150 2.18 -15.00 -8.49
CA TYR A 150 1.38 -15.26 -9.69
C TYR A 150 1.10 -13.99 -10.49
N GLY A 151 0.86 -12.86 -9.82
CA GLY A 151 0.73 -11.58 -10.49
C GLY A 151 2.00 -11.15 -11.23
N SER A 152 3.18 -11.48 -10.69
CA SER A 152 4.46 -11.20 -11.34
C SER A 152 4.80 -12.17 -12.49
N MET A 153 4.22 -13.38 -12.49
CA MET A 153 4.42 -14.40 -13.53
C MET A 153 3.41 -14.29 -14.69
N SER A 154 2.33 -13.52 -14.52
CA SER A 154 1.26 -13.41 -15.52
C SER A 154 1.76 -12.84 -16.85
N ASP A 155 1.00 -13.05 -17.96
CA ASP A 155 1.36 -12.51 -19.27
C ASP A 155 1.31 -10.97 -19.30
N THR A 156 0.43 -10.39 -18.48
CA THR A 156 0.39 -8.95 -18.20
C THR A 156 0.77 -8.73 -16.73
N PRO A 157 2.08 -8.71 -16.42
CA PRO A 157 2.53 -8.79 -15.04
C PRO A 157 2.18 -7.53 -14.24
N PHE A 158 1.93 -7.74 -12.97
CA PHE A 158 1.90 -6.65 -11.99
C PHE A 158 3.30 -6.36 -11.47
N ASN A 159 3.55 -5.10 -11.19
CA ASN A 159 4.67 -4.63 -10.41
C ASN A 159 4.21 -4.31 -8.97
N TRP A 160 5.08 -4.49 -7.99
CA TRP A 160 4.71 -4.41 -6.59
C TRP A 160 5.69 -3.53 -5.79
N LEU A 161 5.15 -2.53 -5.11
CA LEU A 161 5.87 -1.76 -4.10
C LEU A 161 5.31 -2.11 -2.73
N VAL A 162 6.13 -2.72 -1.89
CA VAL A 162 5.75 -3.13 -0.52
C VAL A 162 6.32 -2.12 0.46
N CYS A 163 5.48 -1.60 1.36
CA CYS A 163 5.83 -0.64 2.39
C CYS A 163 5.25 -1.05 3.75
N GLU A 164 5.61 -0.33 4.81
CA GLU A 164 5.24 -0.71 6.16
C GLU A 164 3.79 -0.37 6.50
N GLY A 165 3.33 0.84 6.20
CA GLY A 165 2.05 1.34 6.70
C GLY A 165 1.17 2.01 5.65
N SER A 166 -0.03 2.37 6.12
CA SER A 166 -1.05 2.97 5.28
C SER A 166 -0.72 4.42 4.88
N SER A 167 0.04 5.16 5.71
CA SER A 167 0.50 6.51 5.39
C SER A 167 1.47 6.50 4.20
N GLU A 168 2.44 5.58 4.20
CA GLU A 168 3.38 5.41 3.10
C GLU A 168 2.66 5.08 1.79
N LYS A 169 1.64 4.21 1.84
CA LYS A 169 0.80 3.91 0.68
C LYS A 169 0.15 5.16 0.09
N VAL A 170 -0.30 6.10 0.93
CA VAL A 170 -0.88 7.38 0.45
C VAL A 170 0.17 8.17 -0.31
N TYR A 171 1.37 8.35 0.24
CA TYR A 171 2.45 9.07 -0.41
C TYR A 171 2.89 8.41 -1.72
N PHE A 172 3.13 7.09 -1.70
CA PHE A 172 3.56 6.37 -2.89
C PHE A 172 2.51 6.36 -4.00
N ASN A 173 1.20 6.25 -3.68
CA ASN A 173 0.15 6.38 -4.68
C ASN A 173 0.14 7.76 -5.33
N HIS A 174 0.47 8.81 -4.59
CA HIS A 174 0.59 10.17 -5.14
C HIS A 174 1.83 10.29 -6.03
N TYR A 175 3.01 10.00 -5.50
CA TYR A 175 4.27 10.20 -6.22
C TYR A 175 4.51 9.25 -7.40
N LEU A 176 3.89 8.07 -7.39
CA LEU A 176 4.03 7.05 -8.44
C LEU A 176 2.70 6.78 -9.16
N SER A 177 1.78 7.77 -9.19
CA SER A 177 0.45 7.62 -9.78
C SER A 177 0.49 7.18 -11.24
N ASP A 178 1.42 7.72 -12.02
CA ASP A 178 1.67 7.36 -13.41
C ASP A 178 2.05 5.86 -13.58
N LEU A 179 2.85 5.30 -12.66
CA LEU A 179 3.20 3.89 -12.67
C LEU A 179 2.03 3.00 -12.22
N VAL A 180 1.24 3.48 -11.26
CA VAL A 180 0.02 2.77 -10.84
C VAL A 180 -0.96 2.62 -12.00
N GLU A 181 -1.10 3.66 -12.81
CA GLU A 181 -2.00 3.69 -13.97
C GLU A 181 -1.42 2.94 -15.18
N ASN A 182 -0.17 3.23 -15.55
CA ASN A 182 0.39 2.79 -16.83
C ASN A 182 1.23 1.50 -16.73
N SER A 183 1.79 1.20 -15.56
CA SER A 183 2.72 0.06 -15.36
C SER A 183 2.17 -1.02 -14.45
N ARG A 184 0.87 -1.01 -14.16
CA ARG A 184 0.20 -1.95 -13.25
C ARG A 184 0.90 -2.08 -11.89
N LEU A 185 1.48 -0.97 -11.40
CA LEU A 185 2.09 -0.94 -10.08
C LEU A 185 1.02 -1.06 -8.99
N ARG A 186 1.26 -1.92 -8.02
CA ARG A 186 0.43 -2.09 -6.81
C ARG A 186 1.25 -1.77 -5.58
N ILE A 187 0.69 -0.94 -4.70
CA ILE A 187 1.34 -0.50 -3.47
C ILE A 187 0.68 -1.20 -2.29
N LEU A 188 1.48 -1.97 -1.55
CA LEU A 188 1.01 -2.87 -0.50
C LEU A 188 1.61 -2.49 0.86
N PRO A 189 0.81 -1.93 1.80
CA PRO A 189 1.20 -1.78 3.18
C PRO A 189 1.05 -3.11 3.92
N VAL A 190 2.10 -3.60 4.56
CA VAL A 190 2.08 -4.93 5.20
C VAL A 190 2.05 -4.92 6.72
N GLY A 191 2.16 -3.75 7.37
CA GLY A 191 1.94 -3.60 8.81
C GLY A 191 3.22 -3.57 9.67
N GLY A 192 4.31 -3.08 9.11
CA GLY A 192 5.56 -2.79 9.81
C GLY A 192 6.75 -3.61 9.31
N TYR A 193 7.94 -3.18 9.74
CA TYR A 193 9.22 -3.76 9.32
C TYR A 193 9.29 -5.29 9.35
N SER A 194 8.84 -5.92 10.45
CA SER A 194 8.89 -7.38 10.61
C SER A 194 8.08 -8.12 9.53
N GLU A 195 6.96 -7.53 9.10
CA GLU A 195 6.12 -8.13 8.07
C GLU A 195 6.70 -7.92 6.67
N VAL A 196 7.33 -6.76 6.41
CA VAL A 196 8.09 -6.51 5.17
C VAL A 196 9.22 -7.54 5.05
N LYS A 197 9.98 -7.76 6.14
CA LYS A 197 11.07 -8.75 6.19
C LYS A 197 10.59 -10.19 5.95
N LYS A 198 9.50 -10.60 6.60
CA LYS A 198 8.90 -11.93 6.38
C LYS A 198 8.50 -12.12 4.92
N LEU A 199 7.81 -11.13 4.35
CA LEU A 199 7.37 -11.18 2.96
C LEU A 199 8.57 -11.27 2.02
N TYR A 200 9.62 -10.47 2.24
CA TYR A 200 10.84 -10.55 1.46
C TYR A 200 11.48 -11.94 1.49
N ASN A 201 11.55 -12.58 2.66
CA ASN A 201 12.13 -13.93 2.79
C ASN A 201 11.36 -14.97 1.97
N HIS A 202 10.02 -14.90 1.94
CA HIS A 202 9.21 -15.77 1.09
C HIS A 202 9.41 -15.47 -0.39
N LEU A 203 9.45 -14.20 -0.78
CA LEU A 203 9.62 -13.79 -2.16
C LEU A 203 11.01 -14.09 -2.70
N SER A 204 12.07 -13.95 -1.89
CA SER A 204 13.46 -14.20 -2.33
C SER A 204 13.62 -15.66 -2.78
N ILE A 205 13.04 -16.62 -2.08
CA ILE A 205 13.07 -18.03 -2.46
C ILE A 205 12.31 -18.22 -3.79
N ALA A 206 11.09 -17.70 -3.89
CA ALA A 206 10.27 -17.85 -5.08
C ALA A 206 10.91 -17.19 -6.32
N PHE A 207 11.55 -16.03 -6.16
CA PHE A 207 12.22 -15.34 -7.25
C PHE A 207 13.49 -16.08 -7.72
N GLU A 208 14.14 -16.85 -6.85
CA GLU A 208 15.25 -17.73 -7.25
C GLU A 208 14.74 -19.00 -7.96
N ASP A 209 13.69 -19.63 -7.43
CA ASP A 209 13.14 -20.87 -7.99
C ASP A 209 12.48 -20.66 -9.35
N PHE A 210 11.73 -19.56 -9.52
CA PHE A 210 11.01 -19.21 -10.77
C PHE A 210 11.70 -18.12 -11.57
N LYS A 211 13.00 -18.06 -11.54
CA LYS A 211 13.84 -16.96 -12.05
C LYS A 211 13.48 -16.51 -13.48
N ILE A 212 13.16 -17.45 -14.37
CA ILE A 212 12.86 -17.16 -15.79
C ILE A 212 11.42 -16.66 -15.95
N ASP A 213 10.51 -17.14 -15.12
CA ASP A 213 9.08 -16.88 -15.25
C ASP A 213 8.65 -15.57 -14.59
N MET A 214 9.49 -15.01 -13.71
CA MET A 214 9.23 -13.73 -13.07
C MET A 214 9.37 -12.58 -14.08
N LYS A 215 8.25 -12.06 -14.55
CA LYS A 215 8.17 -10.93 -15.49
C LYS A 215 8.02 -9.60 -14.77
N GLY A 216 7.21 -9.55 -13.71
CA GLY A 216 6.99 -8.38 -12.87
C GLY A 216 8.11 -8.12 -11.87
N LYS A 217 8.17 -6.90 -11.37
CA LYS A 217 9.18 -6.41 -10.44
C LYS A 217 8.60 -6.18 -9.06
N VAL A 218 9.40 -6.44 -8.03
CA VAL A 218 9.01 -6.21 -6.63
C VAL A 218 10.07 -5.37 -5.94
N PHE A 219 9.64 -4.24 -5.38
CA PHE A 219 10.47 -3.37 -4.56
C PHE A 219 9.90 -3.31 -3.15
N LEU A 220 10.71 -3.63 -2.15
CA LEU A 220 10.34 -3.51 -0.76
C LEU A 220 11.10 -2.34 -0.15
N VAL A 221 10.41 -1.51 0.61
CA VAL A 221 10.99 -0.37 1.31
C VAL A 221 10.54 -0.38 2.78
N CYS A 222 11.46 -0.05 3.67
CA CYS A 222 11.17 0.12 5.08
C CYS A 222 11.87 1.35 5.65
N ASP A 223 11.35 1.82 6.76
CA ASP A 223 11.96 2.85 7.60
C ASP A 223 13.27 2.34 8.25
N THR A 224 14.08 3.22 8.78
CA THR A 224 15.23 2.87 9.61
C THR A 224 14.93 3.18 11.06
N ASP A 225 14.73 2.15 11.89
CA ASP A 225 14.53 2.27 13.33
C ASP A 225 15.85 2.25 14.10
N THR A 226 15.94 3.05 15.18
CA THR A 226 17.10 3.09 16.08
C THR A 226 17.36 1.79 16.84
N ASN A 227 16.35 0.96 16.99
CA ASN A 227 16.40 -0.31 17.72
C ASN A 227 16.77 -1.51 16.83
N LEU A 228 17.10 -1.27 15.56
CA LEU A 228 17.61 -2.32 14.69
C LEU A 228 19.05 -2.65 15.15
N ASP A 229 19.16 -3.60 16.07
CA ASP A 229 20.45 -4.21 16.41
C ASP A 229 21.09 -4.73 15.13
N ALA A 230 22.20 -4.11 14.75
CA ALA A 230 22.93 -4.35 13.49
C ALA A 230 23.26 -5.84 13.25
N ASN A 231 23.13 -6.71 14.27
CA ASN A 231 23.60 -8.08 14.24
C ASN A 231 22.49 -9.16 14.13
N THR A 232 21.23 -8.85 14.42
CA THR A 232 20.22 -9.93 14.55
C THR A 232 19.04 -9.82 13.60
N ASP A 233 18.72 -8.63 13.08
CA ASP A 233 17.45 -8.40 12.39
C ASP A 233 17.56 -8.19 10.88
N TYR A 234 18.76 -8.04 10.33
CA TYR A 234 18.93 -7.84 8.90
C TYR A 234 18.78 -9.14 8.10
N VAL A 235 18.23 -9.00 6.92
CA VAL A 235 18.33 -10.04 5.88
C VAL A 235 19.82 -10.26 5.56
N LYS A 236 20.29 -11.50 5.70
CA LYS A 236 21.73 -11.81 5.56
C LYS A 236 22.30 -11.48 4.19
N GLN A 237 21.46 -11.43 3.17
CA GLN A 237 21.88 -11.15 1.81
C GLN A 237 20.76 -10.43 1.03
N ASP A 238 21.14 -9.38 0.27
CA ASP A 238 20.25 -8.80 -0.72
C ASP A 238 20.01 -9.81 -1.86
N SER A 239 18.81 -9.82 -2.43
CA SER A 239 18.51 -10.71 -3.56
C SER A 239 19.42 -10.40 -4.74
N LYS A 240 19.96 -11.46 -5.36
CA LYS A 240 20.68 -11.33 -6.63
C LYS A 240 19.75 -11.21 -7.83
N HIS A 241 18.45 -11.42 -7.62
CA HIS A 241 17.46 -11.33 -8.70
C HIS A 241 17.23 -9.87 -9.10
N PRO A 242 17.39 -9.49 -10.38
CA PRO A 242 17.34 -8.09 -10.81
C PRO A 242 15.95 -7.46 -10.61
N LYS A 243 14.91 -8.28 -10.50
CA LYS A 243 13.51 -7.84 -10.34
C LYS A 243 13.01 -7.86 -8.90
N LEU A 244 13.87 -8.13 -7.91
CA LEU A 244 13.53 -8.10 -6.49
C LEU A 244 14.54 -7.24 -5.76
N LYS A 245 14.11 -6.12 -5.18
CA LYS A 245 14.92 -5.24 -4.35
C LYS A 245 14.33 -5.04 -2.98
N TYR A 246 15.19 -4.98 -1.96
CA TYR A 246 14.81 -4.59 -0.62
C TYR A 246 15.73 -3.48 -0.13
N ARG A 247 15.15 -2.32 0.21
CA ARG A 247 15.88 -1.12 0.60
C ARG A 247 15.32 -0.57 1.90
N ARG A 248 16.17 0.12 2.64
CA ARG A 248 15.74 0.95 3.77
C ARG A 248 16.02 2.43 3.49
N LEU A 249 15.16 3.26 4.02
CA LEU A 249 15.21 4.69 3.86
C LEU A 249 16.11 5.30 4.95
N ILE A 250 17.04 6.17 4.57
CA ILE A 250 17.90 6.88 5.51
C ILE A 250 18.00 8.38 5.18
N ASN A 251 18.16 9.20 6.22
CA ASN A 251 18.65 10.55 6.11
C ASN A 251 20.16 10.57 6.37
N ASN A 252 20.91 10.83 5.32
CA ASN A 252 22.36 10.96 5.39
C ASN A 252 22.73 12.40 5.74
N HIS A 253 23.14 12.64 6.98
CA HIS A 253 23.50 13.96 7.47
C HIS A 253 24.82 14.49 6.88
N GLU A 254 25.73 13.63 6.41
CA GLU A 254 26.99 14.04 5.81
C GLU A 254 26.77 14.64 4.42
N ASN A 255 25.86 14.05 3.66
CA ASN A 255 25.54 14.47 2.30
C ASN A 255 24.31 15.36 2.21
N GLU A 256 23.63 15.60 3.33
CA GLU A 256 22.36 16.33 3.44
C GLU A 256 21.28 15.81 2.48
N LYS A 257 21.19 14.49 2.31
CA LYS A 257 20.27 13.83 1.38
C LYS A 257 19.53 12.66 2.02
N SER A 258 18.31 12.47 1.56
CA SER A 258 17.58 11.23 1.82
C SER A 258 17.87 10.25 0.69
N GLU A 259 18.17 9.02 1.05
CA GLU A 259 18.58 7.98 0.09
C GLU A 259 18.08 6.60 0.50
N LEU A 260 18.02 5.69 -0.47
CA LEU A 260 17.71 4.29 -0.27
C LEU A 260 19.01 3.48 -0.20
N VAL A 261 19.20 2.76 0.89
CA VAL A 261 20.37 1.90 1.07
C VAL A 261 19.98 0.44 1.11
N VAL A 262 20.92 -0.42 0.76
CA VAL A 262 20.73 -1.88 0.86
C VAL A 262 20.43 -2.25 2.31
N ILE A 263 19.50 -3.18 2.50
CA ILE A 263 18.96 -3.52 3.82
C ILE A 263 20.03 -3.90 4.85
N ASN A 264 21.11 -4.53 4.43
CA ASN A 264 22.25 -4.93 5.27
C ASN A 264 23.41 -3.93 5.29
N SER A 265 23.20 -2.72 4.79
CA SER A 265 24.20 -1.65 4.85
C SER A 265 24.54 -1.31 6.31
N THR A 266 25.84 -1.18 6.59
CA THR A 266 26.38 -0.77 7.90
C THR A 266 26.34 0.75 8.10
N THR A 267 25.74 1.50 7.17
CA THR A 267 25.66 2.96 7.27
C THR A 267 24.96 3.34 8.58
N THR A 268 25.67 4.00 9.45
CA THR A 268 25.14 4.56 10.70
C THR A 268 24.29 5.78 10.33
N SER A 269 22.99 5.65 10.41
CA SER A 269 22.09 6.80 10.34
C SER A 269 21.24 6.85 11.59
N ASN A 270 20.82 8.06 11.96
CA ASN A 270 19.74 8.21 12.94
C ASN A 270 18.47 7.52 12.42
N SER A 271 17.57 7.16 13.34
CA SER A 271 16.23 6.69 12.96
C SER A 271 15.64 7.62 11.90
N THR A 272 15.17 7.06 10.82
CA THR A 272 14.54 7.78 9.71
C THR A 272 13.21 7.12 9.38
N VAL A 273 12.13 7.85 9.53
CA VAL A 273 10.81 7.43 9.07
C VAL A 273 10.44 8.17 7.79
N LEU A 274 9.43 7.70 7.06
CA LEU A 274 9.07 8.32 5.79
C LEU A 274 8.69 9.80 5.95
N GLU A 275 8.09 10.18 7.06
CA GLU A 275 7.78 11.58 7.37
C GLU A 275 9.03 12.47 7.45
N ASP A 276 10.21 11.92 7.77
CA ASP A 276 11.48 12.65 7.83
C ASP A 276 12.09 12.94 6.44
N VAL A 277 11.59 12.29 5.40
CA VAL A 277 12.08 12.45 4.03
C VAL A 277 11.08 13.10 3.09
N LEU A 278 10.02 13.67 3.64
CA LEU A 278 9.06 14.50 2.91
C LEU A 278 9.64 15.90 2.67
N ASN A 279 9.06 16.65 1.74
CA ASN A 279 9.45 18.06 1.53
C ASN A 279 9.15 18.90 2.76
N ALA A 280 10.17 19.56 3.31
CA ALA A 280 10.08 20.30 4.57
C ALA A 280 9.07 21.47 4.51
N LYS A 281 8.98 22.17 3.36
CA LYS A 281 8.03 23.29 3.17
C LYS A 281 6.60 22.80 3.26
N THR A 282 6.27 21.76 2.50
CA THR A 282 4.93 21.15 2.51
C THR A 282 4.60 20.52 3.87
N PHE A 283 5.59 19.86 4.48
CA PHE A 283 5.44 19.27 5.81
C PHE A 283 5.05 20.29 6.86
N LEU A 284 5.75 21.44 6.91
CA LEU A 284 5.42 22.52 7.82
C LEU A 284 4.05 23.13 7.56
N LYS A 285 3.71 23.39 6.28
CA LYS A 285 2.40 23.92 5.88
C LYS A 285 1.25 23.04 6.39
N VAL A 286 1.43 21.73 6.32
CA VAL A 286 0.43 20.78 6.81
C VAL A 286 0.40 20.75 8.33
N LEU A 287 1.54 20.78 9.02
CA LEU A 287 1.57 20.89 10.48
C LEU A 287 0.85 22.16 10.97
N GLU A 288 1.03 23.27 10.28
CA GLU A 288 0.32 24.53 10.59
C GLU A 288 -1.19 24.37 10.56
N LYS A 289 -1.73 23.70 9.52
CA LYS A 289 -3.16 23.39 9.43
C LYS A 289 -3.68 22.54 10.60
N PHE A 290 -2.91 21.53 10.99
CA PHE A 290 -3.28 20.71 12.16
C PHE A 290 -3.17 21.49 13.48
N ASN A 291 -2.29 22.49 13.55
CA ASN A 291 -2.15 23.35 14.73
C ASN A 291 -3.30 24.35 14.88
N GLU A 292 -3.88 24.85 13.78
CA GLU A 292 -5.06 25.74 13.82
C GLU A 292 -6.23 25.12 14.59
N SER A 293 -6.32 23.80 14.60
CA SER A 293 -7.34 23.04 15.32
C SER A 293 -6.89 22.57 16.72
N ASN A 294 -5.60 22.73 17.07
CA ASN A 294 -5.05 22.18 18.31
C ASN A 294 -3.67 22.76 18.62
N ASP A 295 -3.58 23.70 19.55
CA ASP A 295 -2.36 24.45 19.94
C ASP A 295 -1.15 23.62 20.39
N GLU A 296 -1.23 22.29 20.38
CA GLU A 296 -0.17 21.40 20.83
C GLU A 296 1.13 21.49 20.01
N LEU A 297 1.03 21.90 18.73
CA LEU A 297 2.17 22.00 17.83
C LEU A 297 2.77 23.42 17.77
N SER A 298 2.21 24.38 18.52
CA SER A 298 2.61 25.79 18.46
C SER A 298 4.10 26.00 18.74
N SER A 299 4.69 25.23 19.67
CA SER A 299 6.12 25.32 19.98
C SER A 299 7.01 24.87 18.81
N LEU A 300 6.56 23.92 18.00
CA LEU A 300 7.27 23.46 16.81
C LEU A 300 7.25 24.49 15.67
N LEU A 301 6.18 25.28 15.62
CA LEU A 301 5.93 26.23 14.54
C LEU A 301 6.56 27.61 14.81
N HIS A 302 6.75 27.98 16.08
CA HIS A 302 7.28 29.29 16.48
C HIS A 302 8.80 29.38 16.54
N ASP A 303 9.52 28.26 16.52
CA ASP A 303 10.99 28.31 16.59
C ASP A 303 11.60 28.67 15.21
N HIS A 304 12.26 29.83 15.14
CA HIS A 304 12.83 30.43 13.91
C HIS A 304 14.05 29.68 13.33
N LYS A 305 14.31 28.46 13.71
CA LYS A 305 15.42 27.61 13.20
C LYS A 305 15.16 27.03 11.81
N ARG A 306 14.31 27.69 11.02
CA ARG A 306 14.02 27.26 9.66
C ARG A 306 15.16 27.69 8.76
N VAL A 307 15.80 26.73 8.08
CA VAL A 307 16.61 27.00 6.91
C VAL A 307 15.72 27.75 5.88
N GLU A 308 16.25 28.81 5.26
CA GLU A 308 15.55 29.46 4.15
C GLU A 308 15.28 28.40 3.05
N LEU A 309 14.03 27.97 2.95
CA LEU A 309 13.62 26.96 1.98
C LEU A 309 13.37 27.67 0.64
N ILE A 310 14.23 27.40 -0.33
CA ILE A 310 14.12 27.96 -1.69
C ILE A 310 12.90 27.32 -2.38
N GLU A 311 12.11 28.14 -3.03
CA GLU A 311 10.94 27.67 -3.77
C GLU A 311 11.34 26.73 -4.91
N GLY A 312 10.60 25.61 -5.08
CA GLY A 312 10.86 24.61 -6.12
C GLY A 312 12.03 23.65 -5.84
N LYS A 313 12.72 23.78 -4.68
CA LYS A 313 13.77 22.86 -4.29
C LYS A 313 13.28 21.86 -3.23
N PHE A 314 13.63 20.60 -3.42
CA PHE A 314 13.35 19.56 -2.45
C PHE A 314 14.32 19.61 -1.25
N TYR A 315 13.76 19.62 -0.05
CA TYR A 315 14.49 19.57 1.22
C TYR A 315 13.85 18.54 2.13
N PRO A 316 14.55 17.46 2.56
CA PRO A 316 14.02 16.48 3.49
C PRO A 316 13.67 17.11 4.84
N SER A 317 12.47 16.88 5.34
CA SER A 317 11.99 17.47 6.60
C SER A 317 12.90 17.16 7.80
N GLY A 318 13.34 15.91 7.93
CA GLY A 318 14.20 15.47 9.04
C GLY A 318 15.64 16.00 9.00
N LEU A 319 16.11 16.50 7.84
CA LEU A 319 17.43 17.15 7.69
C LEU A 319 17.35 18.67 7.83
N CYS A 320 16.24 19.29 7.41
CA CYS A 320 16.09 20.72 7.39
C CYS A 320 15.44 21.31 8.64
N LEU A 321 14.63 20.49 9.33
CA LEU A 321 13.99 20.90 10.58
C LEU A 321 14.90 20.53 11.76
N THR A 322 15.58 21.54 12.32
CA THR A 322 16.44 21.33 13.50
C THR A 322 15.58 21.19 14.76
N LEU A 323 14.96 20.03 14.93
CA LEU A 323 14.09 19.75 16.06
C LEU A 323 14.91 19.27 17.27
N SER A 324 14.63 19.87 18.42
CA SER A 324 15.14 19.40 19.70
C SER A 324 14.57 18.02 20.08
N ILE A 325 15.16 17.34 21.04
CA ILE A 325 14.66 16.02 21.52
C ILE A 325 13.20 16.11 22.00
N PRO A 326 12.78 17.12 22.79
CA PRO A 326 11.37 17.29 23.17
C PRO A 326 10.44 17.47 21.99
N GLU A 327 10.83 18.24 20.97
CA GLU A 327 10.02 18.49 19.77
C GLU A 327 9.86 17.21 18.91
N LYS A 328 10.93 16.43 18.75
CA LYS A 328 10.87 15.11 18.09
C LYS A 328 9.92 14.16 18.83
N ARG A 329 9.94 14.20 20.17
CA ARG A 329 9.02 13.41 20.98
C ARG A 329 7.57 13.87 20.78
N MET A 330 7.32 15.17 20.75
CA MET A 330 6.01 15.76 20.52
C MET A 330 5.45 15.35 19.15
N LEU A 331 6.25 15.41 18.09
CA LEU A 331 5.85 14.91 16.75
C LEU A 331 5.52 13.41 16.78
N LYS A 332 6.33 12.62 17.47
CA LYS A 332 6.07 11.18 17.60
C LYS A 332 4.76 10.92 18.36
N GLU A 333 4.48 11.68 19.40
CA GLU A 333 3.21 11.60 20.15
C GLU A 333 2.04 12.06 19.28
N PHE A 334 2.20 13.15 18.51
CA PHE A 334 1.20 13.62 17.56
C PHE A 334 0.85 12.55 16.53
N PHE A 335 1.82 11.98 15.84
CA PHE A 335 1.59 10.91 14.87
C PHE A 335 1.05 9.62 15.51
N GLY A 336 1.34 9.38 16.79
CA GLY A 336 0.80 8.25 17.56
C GLY A 336 -0.66 8.40 17.98
N LYS A 337 -1.27 9.60 17.85
CA LYS A 337 -2.66 9.85 18.20
C LYS A 337 -3.62 9.00 17.39
N ASN A 338 -4.80 8.77 17.96
CA ASN A 338 -5.83 7.95 17.31
C ASN A 338 -5.31 6.59 16.82
N LYS A 339 -4.40 5.97 17.58
CA LYS A 339 -3.81 4.66 17.24
C LYS A 339 -3.09 4.67 15.87
N ASN A 340 -2.32 5.72 15.60
CA ASN A 340 -1.61 6.02 14.35
C ASN A 340 -2.50 6.43 13.16
N HIS A 341 -3.78 6.66 13.36
CA HIS A 341 -4.63 7.20 12.29
C HIS A 341 -4.19 8.62 11.88
N MET A 342 -3.58 9.38 12.82
CA MET A 342 -3.06 10.71 12.55
C MET A 342 -2.01 10.72 11.43
N LYS A 343 -1.15 9.70 11.33
CA LYS A 343 -0.21 9.57 10.21
C LYS A 343 -0.92 9.52 8.86
N VAL A 344 -2.01 8.75 8.76
CA VAL A 344 -2.78 8.62 7.52
C VAL A 344 -3.51 9.92 7.19
N GLU A 345 -4.09 10.58 8.18
CA GLU A 345 -4.75 11.87 8.02
C GLU A 345 -3.76 12.94 7.57
N PHE A 346 -2.58 12.98 8.20
CA PHE A 346 -1.50 13.87 7.79
C PHE A 346 -1.06 13.60 6.35
N ALA A 347 -0.87 12.34 5.97
CA ALA A 347 -0.51 11.96 4.61
C ALA A 347 -1.56 12.42 3.58
N GLN A 348 -2.85 12.26 3.91
CA GLN A 348 -3.95 12.71 3.06
C GLN A 348 -3.99 14.23 2.87
N GLU A 349 -3.68 15.00 3.93
CA GLU A 349 -3.57 16.46 3.80
C GLU A 349 -2.28 16.87 3.07
N TYR A 350 -1.17 16.16 3.34
CA TYR A 350 0.11 16.45 2.69
C TYR A 350 0.02 16.38 1.16
N ILE A 351 -0.57 15.31 0.62
CA ILE A 351 -0.69 15.14 -0.84
C ILE A 351 -1.58 16.19 -1.52
N LYS A 352 -2.47 16.86 -0.76
CA LYS A 352 -3.28 17.98 -1.28
C LYS A 352 -2.49 19.27 -1.39
N GLU A 353 -1.44 19.41 -0.57
CA GLU A 353 -0.61 20.62 -0.49
C GLU A 353 0.65 20.56 -1.38
N VAL A 354 0.95 19.42 -1.96
CA VAL A 354 2.04 19.31 -2.95
C VAL A 354 1.61 19.99 -4.24
N GLU A 355 2.15 21.17 -4.49
CA GLU A 355 1.77 22.02 -5.63
C GLU A 355 2.38 21.54 -6.96
N ASN A 356 3.56 20.92 -6.94
CA ASN A 356 4.22 20.32 -8.08
C ASN A 356 4.82 18.98 -7.66
N ILE A 357 4.89 18.03 -8.61
CA ILE A 357 5.65 16.78 -8.41
C ILE A 357 7.13 17.17 -8.38
N GLU A 358 7.64 17.46 -7.18
CA GLU A 358 9.06 17.72 -6.99
C GLU A 358 9.84 16.43 -7.27
N GLU A 359 10.99 16.58 -7.94
CA GLU A 359 11.90 15.45 -8.10
C GLU A 359 12.51 15.06 -6.75
N ILE A 360 11.99 13.99 -6.18
CA ILE A 360 12.50 13.42 -4.94
C ILE A 360 13.50 12.32 -5.31
N PRO A 361 14.79 12.45 -5.00
CA PRO A 361 15.82 11.52 -5.51
C PRO A 361 15.58 10.06 -5.17
N TRP A 362 15.12 9.75 -3.95
CA TRP A 362 14.86 8.38 -3.54
C TRP A 362 13.56 7.80 -4.16
N ILE A 363 12.58 8.65 -4.51
CA ILE A 363 11.40 8.25 -5.30
C ILE A 363 11.82 7.94 -6.73
N ASN A 364 12.73 8.74 -7.30
CA ASN A 364 13.23 8.50 -8.66
C ASN A 364 13.97 7.15 -8.73
N GLU A 365 14.71 6.74 -7.70
CA GLU A 365 15.32 5.41 -7.67
C GLU A 365 14.28 4.28 -7.73
N ILE A 366 13.15 4.43 -7.02
CA ILE A 366 12.04 3.49 -7.09
C ILE A 366 11.41 3.51 -8.49
N ARG A 367 11.20 4.70 -9.04
CA ARG A 367 10.64 4.89 -10.39
C ARG A 367 11.50 4.22 -11.46
N ASP A 368 12.80 4.49 -11.45
CA ASP A 368 13.77 3.92 -12.39
C ASP A 368 13.79 2.40 -12.32
N PHE A 369 13.68 1.84 -11.11
CA PHE A 369 13.61 0.40 -10.97
C PHE A 369 12.41 -0.21 -11.70
N PHE A 370 11.25 0.43 -11.69
CA PHE A 370 10.06 -0.10 -12.34
C PHE A 370 10.04 0.19 -13.85
N GLN A 371 10.66 1.26 -14.32
CA GLN A 371 10.70 1.64 -15.74
C GLN A 371 11.78 0.90 -16.55
N ASN A 372 12.94 0.62 -15.96
CA ASN A 372 14.05 -0.09 -16.60
C ASN A 372 13.92 -1.60 -16.48
#